data_c0b78d2709f8853bf6fe3bbd70cc8a18
#
_entry.id   c0b78d2709f8853bf6fe3bbd70cc8a18
#
_cell.length_a   1.000
_cell.length_b   1.000
_cell.length_c   1.000
_cell.angle_alpha   90.00
_cell.angle_beta   90.00
_cell.angle_gamma   90.00
#
_symmetry.space_group_name_H-M   'P 1'
#
loop_
_entity.id
_entity.type
_entity.pdbx_description
1 polymer ?
#
loop_
_entity_poly.entity_id
_entity_poly.type
_entity_poly.pdbx_seq_one_letter_code
_entity_poly.pdbx_strand_id
1 'polypeptide(L)'
;MRDRKSWNVPSSTFAKNTFNPIRNIVENLQIVPHPDKPMIALSIGDPTVFGNLKPAPEVIEAVVEATRKGSCNGYVSSTGMEDARSAVAKYCRVEGKVELSPKDVILCSGCSCALDLCITALCGPGQTLLVPRPGFPIYRTLAEGLGVVVKDYNLLPERNWEVDLEMLEACIDEQTAAIVVNNPSNPCGSVYTRAHLLGILEVAARNKVPIIADEIYDHFVFEGQEYHAIASLTDEVPVLSCGGLTKRFLVPGWRMGWITINDRNNVFEQEVRKGLQSLSQRIIGSNTLVQGALPSILANTPPSFFTDTLTVIQANAEMSYSVLREVPGLCPVMPQGAMYMMVGVEMASFPALKNDLDFVERLISEESVFCLPGKCFDFPNYVRIVLTVPDQQLREACNRIADFCARHHASAHALAHAHTNGHVNGSVCEAEAFNNKVEKALVVEVESVSE
;
A
#
# COMPACT_ATOMS: atom_id res chain seq x y z
N MET A 1 -29.13 31.90 5.89
CA MET A 1 -30.37 31.10 5.90
C MET A 1 -30.50 30.39 4.55
N ARG A 2 -30.91 29.10 4.52
CA ARG A 2 -31.21 28.41 3.26
C ARG A 2 -32.50 28.99 2.71
N ASP A 3 -32.54 29.43 1.44
CA ASP A 3 -33.76 29.80 0.75
C ASP A 3 -34.63 28.55 0.55
N ARG A 4 -35.70 28.41 1.28
CA ARG A 4 -36.61 27.25 1.21
C ARG A 4 -37.61 27.32 0.06
N LYS A 5 -37.56 28.35 -0.78
CA LYS A 5 -38.44 28.50 -1.95
C LYS A 5 -38.00 27.68 -3.15
N SER A 6 -36.77 27.10 -3.11
CA SER A 6 -36.25 26.24 -4.15
C SER A 6 -35.44 25.08 -3.54
N TRP A 7 -35.31 23.97 -4.28
CA TRP A 7 -34.45 22.85 -3.92
C TRP A 7 -32.97 23.20 -4.13
N ASN A 8 -32.39 23.91 -3.18
CA ASN A 8 -30.96 24.19 -3.13
C ASN A 8 -30.35 23.51 -1.90
N VAL A 9 -29.78 22.30 -2.12
CA VAL A 9 -29.25 21.46 -1.05
C VAL A 9 -27.73 21.21 -1.30
N PRO A 10 -26.86 22.10 -0.80
CA PRO A 10 -25.43 21.89 -0.89
C PRO A 10 -25.01 20.72 0.02
N SER A 11 -23.99 19.96 -0.39
CA SER A 11 -23.35 18.97 0.48
C SER A 11 -22.65 19.64 1.66
N SER A 12 -22.41 18.85 2.73
CA SER A 12 -21.68 19.34 3.91
C SER A 12 -20.20 19.64 3.56
N THR A 13 -19.53 20.44 4.39
CA THR A 13 -18.10 20.72 4.27
C THR A 13 -17.27 19.43 4.35
N PHE A 14 -17.64 18.54 5.27
CA PHE A 14 -17.04 17.22 5.40
C PHE A 14 -17.05 16.46 4.06
N ALA A 15 -18.23 16.34 3.42
CA ALA A 15 -18.36 15.63 2.15
C ALA A 15 -17.60 16.28 0.99
N LYS A 16 -17.51 17.63 1.00
CA LYS A 16 -16.75 18.36 -0.03
C LYS A 16 -15.24 18.20 0.11
N ASN A 17 -14.76 18.09 1.35
CA ASN A 17 -13.33 17.95 1.64
C ASN A 17 -12.87 16.49 1.62
N THR A 18 -13.79 15.53 1.49
CA THR A 18 -13.44 14.11 1.38
C THR A 18 -13.07 13.78 -0.07
N PHE A 19 -11.79 13.59 -0.33
CA PHE A 19 -11.25 13.30 -1.66
C PHE A 19 -10.27 12.11 -1.62
N ASN A 20 -10.45 11.15 -2.52
CA ASN A 20 -9.54 10.01 -2.66
C ASN A 20 -8.88 10.05 -4.04
N PRO A 21 -7.58 10.37 -4.14
CA PRO A 21 -6.89 10.55 -5.41
C PRO A 21 -6.80 9.28 -6.24
N ILE A 22 -6.65 8.10 -5.62
CA ILE A 22 -6.64 6.82 -6.36
C ILE A 22 -8.00 6.60 -7.04
N ARG A 23 -9.10 6.73 -6.28
CA ARG A 23 -10.44 6.53 -6.83
C ARG A 23 -10.74 7.54 -7.93
N ASN A 24 -10.40 8.80 -7.69
CA ASN A 24 -10.60 9.86 -8.69
C ASN A 24 -9.87 9.57 -10.00
N ILE A 25 -8.61 9.12 -9.95
CA ILE A 25 -7.88 8.75 -11.17
C ILE A 25 -8.47 7.51 -11.80
N VAL A 26 -8.66 6.42 -11.06
CA VAL A 26 -9.14 5.14 -11.60
C VAL A 26 -10.55 5.26 -12.21
N GLU A 27 -11.44 6.03 -11.58
CA GLU A 27 -12.84 6.18 -12.03
C GLU A 27 -13.00 7.20 -13.18
N ASN A 28 -12.10 8.17 -13.29
CA ASN A 28 -12.18 9.21 -14.33
C ASN A 28 -11.24 8.96 -15.53
N LEU A 29 -10.42 7.94 -15.49
CA LEU A 29 -9.51 7.59 -16.58
C LEU A 29 -10.34 7.04 -17.76
N GLN A 30 -10.53 7.87 -18.80
CA GLN A 30 -11.28 7.52 -20.02
C GLN A 30 -10.32 7.22 -21.18
N ILE A 31 -9.43 6.24 -20.99
CA ILE A 31 -8.46 5.85 -22.02
C ILE A 31 -8.88 4.55 -22.65
N VAL A 32 -8.86 4.53 -23.98
CA VAL A 32 -9.12 3.31 -24.75
C VAL A 32 -7.83 2.50 -24.79
N PRO A 33 -7.83 1.27 -24.26
CA PRO A 33 -6.67 0.37 -24.34
C PRO A 33 -6.35 0.01 -25.79
N HIS A 34 -5.13 -0.50 -26.02
CA HIS A 34 -4.74 -1.01 -27.32
C HIS A 34 -5.67 -2.16 -27.75
N PRO A 35 -6.28 -2.12 -28.96
CA PRO A 35 -7.33 -3.07 -29.35
C PRO A 35 -6.86 -4.53 -29.41
N ASP A 36 -5.60 -4.76 -29.75
CA ASP A 36 -5.05 -6.11 -29.96
C ASP A 36 -4.31 -6.67 -28.73
N LYS A 37 -4.24 -5.91 -27.63
CA LYS A 37 -3.55 -6.32 -26.41
C LYS A 37 -4.52 -6.42 -25.24
N PRO A 38 -4.64 -7.57 -24.55
CA PRO A 38 -5.47 -7.67 -23.37
C PRO A 38 -4.93 -6.74 -22.27
N MET A 39 -5.86 -6.11 -21.51
CA MET A 39 -5.52 -5.26 -20.38
C MET A 39 -4.86 -6.04 -19.25
N ILE A 40 -3.74 -5.54 -18.74
CA ILE A 40 -3.09 -6.03 -17.52
C ILE A 40 -3.12 -4.91 -16.49
N ALA A 41 -3.97 -5.05 -15.47
CA ALA A 41 -4.18 -4.01 -14.46
C ALA A 41 -3.23 -4.21 -13.26
N LEU A 42 -2.07 -3.56 -13.28
CA LEU A 42 -1.11 -3.53 -12.18
C LEU A 42 -1.46 -2.46 -11.12
N SER A 43 -2.60 -1.80 -11.26
CA SER A 43 -3.05 -0.69 -10.40
C SER A 43 -3.85 -1.15 -9.18
N ILE A 44 -4.51 -2.32 -9.25
CA ILE A 44 -5.51 -2.77 -8.28
C ILE A 44 -4.85 -3.41 -7.06
N GLY A 45 -4.97 -2.77 -5.91
CA GLY A 45 -4.46 -3.28 -4.62
C GLY A 45 -5.32 -4.37 -3.98
N ASP A 46 -6.00 -5.19 -4.76
CA ASP A 46 -6.76 -6.36 -4.32
C ASP A 46 -6.03 -7.63 -4.74
N PRO A 47 -5.52 -8.45 -3.79
CA PRO A 47 -4.74 -9.64 -4.11
C PRO A 47 -5.57 -10.78 -4.73
N THR A 48 -6.90 -10.68 -4.73
CA THR A 48 -7.80 -11.76 -5.16
C THR A 48 -8.33 -11.61 -6.58
N VAL A 49 -8.14 -10.43 -7.18
CA VAL A 49 -8.81 -10.05 -8.46
C VAL A 49 -8.41 -10.95 -9.64
N PHE A 50 -7.22 -11.51 -9.63
CA PHE A 50 -6.72 -12.37 -10.70
C PHE A 50 -7.04 -13.87 -10.49
N GLY A 51 -7.55 -14.26 -9.30
CA GLY A 51 -7.95 -15.62 -8.98
C GLY A 51 -6.79 -16.62 -8.76
N ASN A 52 -5.53 -16.19 -8.88
CA ASN A 52 -4.34 -16.99 -8.62
C ASN A 52 -4.03 -17.13 -7.11
N LEU A 53 -4.31 -16.10 -6.33
CA LEU A 53 -4.21 -16.13 -4.88
C LEU A 53 -5.60 -16.32 -4.28
N LYS A 54 -5.78 -17.36 -3.48
CA LYS A 54 -7.06 -17.72 -2.87
C LYS A 54 -6.88 -17.82 -1.35
N PRO A 55 -7.90 -17.47 -0.55
CA PRO A 55 -7.86 -17.71 0.88
C PRO A 55 -7.73 -19.21 1.19
N ALA A 56 -7.12 -19.52 2.33
CA ALA A 56 -7.01 -20.91 2.79
C ALA A 56 -8.41 -21.54 2.99
N PRO A 57 -8.56 -22.84 2.72
CA PRO A 57 -9.83 -23.56 2.94
C PRO A 57 -10.35 -23.40 4.37
N GLU A 58 -9.47 -23.38 5.36
CA GLU A 58 -9.79 -23.20 6.78
C GLU A 58 -10.44 -21.84 7.07
N VAL A 59 -10.03 -20.80 6.33
CA VAL A 59 -10.61 -19.45 6.42
C VAL A 59 -12.06 -19.47 5.93
N ILE A 60 -12.33 -20.15 4.81
CA ILE A 60 -13.67 -20.29 4.25
C ILE A 60 -14.57 -21.12 5.18
N GLU A 61 -14.09 -22.30 5.63
CA GLU A 61 -14.88 -23.20 6.46
C GLU A 61 -15.24 -22.58 7.82
N ALA A 62 -14.36 -21.75 8.39
CA ALA A 62 -14.67 -21.01 9.60
C ALA A 62 -15.94 -20.14 9.47
N VAL A 63 -16.14 -19.48 8.33
CA VAL A 63 -17.36 -18.69 8.06
C VAL A 63 -18.57 -19.59 7.79
N VAL A 64 -18.37 -20.68 7.06
CA VAL A 64 -19.42 -21.68 6.83
C VAL A 64 -19.94 -22.24 8.18
N GLU A 65 -19.03 -22.58 9.11
CA GLU A 65 -19.41 -23.04 10.45
C GLU A 65 -20.14 -21.96 11.25
N ALA A 66 -19.63 -20.72 11.26
CA ALA A 66 -20.29 -19.60 11.94
C ALA A 66 -21.72 -19.39 11.41
N THR A 67 -21.91 -19.53 10.09
CA THR A 67 -23.23 -19.49 9.46
C THR A 67 -24.13 -20.61 9.91
N ARG A 68 -23.64 -21.85 9.93
CA ARG A 68 -24.40 -23.04 10.37
C ARG A 68 -24.83 -22.98 11.83
N LYS A 69 -23.98 -22.47 12.72
CA LYS A 69 -24.28 -22.27 14.12
C LYS A 69 -25.43 -21.28 14.38
N GLY A 70 -25.58 -20.28 13.52
CA GLY A 70 -26.63 -19.27 13.61
C GLY A 70 -26.53 -18.32 14.80
N SER A 71 -25.51 -18.44 15.66
CA SER A 71 -25.34 -17.61 16.86
C SER A 71 -24.86 -16.17 16.58
N CYS A 72 -24.44 -15.89 15.34
CA CYS A 72 -23.89 -14.60 14.93
C CYS A 72 -24.90 -13.72 14.15
N ASN A 73 -26.21 -14.02 14.23
CA ASN A 73 -27.24 -13.28 13.49
C ASN A 73 -27.71 -12.00 14.23
N GLY A 74 -27.41 -11.87 15.51
CA GLY A 74 -27.85 -10.75 16.34
C GLY A 74 -26.81 -9.64 16.45
N TYR A 75 -27.23 -8.50 16.99
CA TYR A 75 -26.33 -7.43 17.38
C TYR A 75 -25.45 -7.85 18.56
N VAL A 76 -24.23 -7.32 18.58
CA VAL A 76 -23.25 -7.51 19.65
C VAL A 76 -22.76 -6.15 20.15
N SER A 77 -21.84 -6.15 21.12
CA SER A 77 -21.15 -4.92 21.51
C SER A 77 -20.56 -4.20 20.30
N SER A 78 -20.65 -2.89 20.23
CA SER A 78 -20.08 -2.07 19.14
C SER A 78 -18.56 -2.23 19.00
N THR A 79 -17.88 -2.59 20.09
CA THR A 79 -16.44 -2.92 20.07
C THR A 79 -16.14 -4.34 19.56
N GLY A 80 -17.16 -5.16 19.38
CA GLY A 80 -17.05 -6.54 18.89
C GLY A 80 -17.26 -7.62 19.96
N MET A 81 -17.47 -8.85 19.49
CA MET A 81 -17.63 -10.06 20.34
C MET A 81 -16.38 -10.28 21.19
N GLU A 82 -16.55 -10.68 22.44
CA GLU A 82 -15.43 -10.86 23.37
C GLU A 82 -14.48 -11.97 22.90
N ASP A 83 -15.01 -13.10 22.44
CA ASP A 83 -14.18 -14.20 21.92
C ASP A 83 -13.34 -13.78 20.71
N ALA A 84 -13.93 -12.98 19.81
CA ALA A 84 -13.23 -12.47 18.65
C ALA A 84 -12.14 -11.46 19.05
N ARG A 85 -12.42 -10.56 20.00
CA ARG A 85 -11.43 -9.63 20.56
C ARG A 85 -10.30 -10.36 21.30
N SER A 86 -10.64 -11.42 22.05
CA SER A 86 -9.67 -12.30 22.72
C SER A 86 -8.74 -12.98 21.71
N ALA A 87 -9.28 -13.45 20.58
CA ALA A 87 -8.49 -14.05 19.52
C ALA A 87 -7.52 -13.05 18.87
N VAL A 88 -7.97 -11.82 18.62
CA VAL A 88 -7.10 -10.75 18.11
C VAL A 88 -6.02 -10.37 19.12
N ALA A 89 -6.39 -10.23 20.42
CA ALA A 89 -5.41 -9.93 21.48
C ALA A 89 -4.31 -11.00 21.54
N LYS A 90 -4.68 -12.28 21.39
CA LYS A 90 -3.72 -13.38 21.31
C LYS A 90 -2.86 -13.34 20.03
N TYR A 91 -3.48 -13.03 18.89
CA TYR A 91 -2.80 -12.95 17.59
C TYR A 91 -1.77 -11.81 17.54
N CYS A 92 -2.12 -10.64 18.07
CA CYS A 92 -1.25 -9.45 18.08
C CYS A 92 -0.26 -9.45 19.27
N ARG A 93 -0.28 -10.48 20.12
CA ARG A 93 0.63 -10.58 21.26
C ARG A 93 2.08 -10.75 20.80
N VAL A 94 2.98 -10.02 21.44
CA VAL A 94 4.43 -10.22 21.35
C VAL A 94 4.93 -10.56 22.75
N GLU A 95 5.35 -11.82 22.97
CA GLU A 95 5.70 -12.35 24.28
C GLU A 95 6.71 -11.46 25.01
N GLY A 96 6.38 -11.11 26.27
CA GLY A 96 7.19 -10.23 27.11
C GLY A 96 7.30 -8.78 26.62
N LYS A 97 6.55 -8.41 25.57
CA LYS A 97 6.59 -7.07 24.96
C LYS A 97 5.22 -6.45 24.81
N VAL A 98 4.28 -7.16 24.18
CA VAL A 98 2.92 -6.67 23.97
C VAL A 98 1.96 -7.65 24.65
N GLU A 99 1.39 -7.22 25.77
CA GLU A 99 0.38 -7.97 26.52
C GLU A 99 -0.97 -7.27 26.34
N LEU A 100 -1.83 -7.89 25.55
CA LEU A 100 -3.17 -7.37 25.24
C LEU A 100 -4.24 -8.22 25.90
N SER A 101 -5.31 -7.56 26.29
CA SER A 101 -6.56 -8.17 26.74
C SER A 101 -7.69 -7.85 25.74
N PRO A 102 -8.84 -8.52 25.81
CA PRO A 102 -9.99 -8.16 24.97
C PRO A 102 -10.45 -6.70 25.12
N LYS A 103 -10.13 -6.05 26.24
CA LYS A 103 -10.44 -4.63 26.48
C LYS A 103 -9.62 -3.68 25.61
N ASP A 104 -8.47 -4.14 25.16
CA ASP A 104 -7.54 -3.36 24.33
C ASP A 104 -7.80 -3.52 22.84
N VAL A 105 -8.86 -4.26 22.46
CA VAL A 105 -9.21 -4.55 21.06
C VAL A 105 -10.57 -3.97 20.71
N ILE A 106 -10.64 -3.30 19.55
CA ILE A 106 -11.89 -2.85 18.94
C ILE A 106 -11.96 -3.44 17.53
N LEU A 107 -13.01 -4.21 17.24
CA LEU A 107 -13.23 -4.78 15.90
C LEU A 107 -13.87 -3.73 14.98
N CYS A 108 -13.37 -3.64 13.76
CA CYS A 108 -13.72 -2.62 12.79
C CYS A 108 -14.14 -3.21 11.45
N SER A 109 -14.85 -2.43 10.64
CA SER A 109 -15.22 -2.81 9.27
C SER A 109 -14.03 -2.67 8.30
N GLY A 110 -13.02 -3.50 8.49
CA GLY A 110 -11.72 -3.46 7.81
C GLY A 110 -10.78 -2.42 8.40
N CYS A 111 -9.50 -2.49 8.03
CA CYS A 111 -8.46 -1.58 8.52
C CYS A 111 -8.76 -0.10 8.21
N SER A 112 -9.41 0.21 7.09
CA SER A 112 -9.81 1.58 6.78
C SER A 112 -10.75 2.19 7.82
N CYS A 113 -11.65 1.38 8.41
CA CYS A 113 -12.50 1.82 9.53
C CYS A 113 -11.68 1.95 10.82
N ALA A 114 -10.69 1.09 11.05
CA ALA A 114 -9.77 1.23 12.19
C ALA A 114 -8.99 2.55 12.11
N LEU A 115 -8.44 2.88 10.96
CA LEU A 115 -7.76 4.16 10.71
C LEU A 115 -8.70 5.37 10.90
N ASP A 116 -9.94 5.29 10.37
CA ASP A 116 -10.96 6.35 10.55
C ASP A 116 -11.23 6.62 12.03
N LEU A 117 -11.44 5.55 12.81
CA LEU A 117 -11.67 5.68 14.25
C LEU A 117 -10.46 6.26 14.99
N CYS A 118 -9.23 5.81 14.67
CA CYS A 118 -8.01 6.31 15.28
C CYS A 118 -7.77 7.78 14.97
N ILE A 119 -7.87 8.19 13.70
CA ILE A 119 -7.71 9.59 13.29
C ILE A 119 -8.79 10.47 13.94
N THR A 120 -10.06 10.02 13.91
CA THR A 120 -11.17 10.77 14.53
C THR A 120 -11.04 10.88 16.05
N ALA A 121 -10.43 9.88 16.71
CA ALA A 121 -10.25 9.90 18.16
C ALA A 121 -9.10 10.80 18.62
N LEU A 122 -8.05 10.94 17.79
CA LEU A 122 -6.83 11.67 18.15
C LEU A 122 -6.80 13.09 17.57
N CYS A 123 -7.42 13.31 16.40
CA CYS A 123 -7.27 14.55 15.66
C CYS A 123 -8.60 15.33 15.56
N GLY A 124 -8.58 16.57 15.97
CA GLY A 124 -9.69 17.53 15.80
C GLY A 124 -9.44 18.54 14.69
N PRO A 125 -10.47 19.34 14.31
CA PRO A 125 -10.30 20.39 13.30
C PRO A 125 -9.19 21.38 13.68
N GLY A 126 -8.30 21.67 12.73
CA GLY A 126 -7.14 22.57 12.91
C GLY A 126 -5.91 21.93 13.53
N GLN A 127 -6.02 20.72 14.08
CA GLN A 127 -4.85 19.95 14.50
C GLN A 127 -4.17 19.28 13.32
N THR A 128 -2.92 18.85 13.50
CA THR A 128 -2.07 18.27 12.45
C THR A 128 -1.92 16.76 12.62
N LEU A 129 -2.12 16.03 11.51
CA LEU A 129 -1.75 14.63 11.35
C LEU A 129 -0.50 14.54 10.46
N LEU A 130 0.58 13.90 10.94
CA LEU A 130 1.76 13.62 10.13
C LEU A 130 1.61 12.29 9.40
N VAL A 131 1.84 12.29 8.08
CA VAL A 131 1.70 11.10 7.22
C VAL A 131 2.93 10.90 6.35
N PRO A 132 3.26 9.64 5.96
CA PRO A 132 4.38 9.36 5.07
C PRO A 132 4.14 9.85 3.65
N ARG A 133 5.19 10.30 2.97
CA ARG A 133 5.19 10.65 1.55
C ARG A 133 6.39 9.97 0.83
N PRO A 134 6.15 9.03 -0.13
CA PRO A 134 4.83 8.57 -0.58
C PRO A 134 4.06 7.82 0.49
N GLY A 135 2.73 7.93 0.50
CA GLY A 135 1.87 7.30 1.49
C GLY A 135 0.52 6.88 0.94
N PHE A 136 -0.13 5.94 1.61
CA PHE A 136 -1.47 5.51 1.22
C PHE A 136 -2.47 6.66 1.42
N PRO A 137 -3.16 7.13 0.36
CA PRO A 137 -3.95 8.36 0.40
C PRO A 137 -5.13 8.36 1.38
N ILE A 138 -5.50 7.19 1.92
CA ILE A 138 -6.62 7.07 2.85
C ILE A 138 -6.43 7.95 4.09
N TYR A 139 -5.19 8.13 4.57
CA TYR A 139 -4.92 8.95 5.75
C TYR A 139 -5.38 10.39 5.55
N ARG A 140 -5.00 10.97 4.41
CA ARG A 140 -5.40 12.31 3.97
C ARG A 140 -6.90 12.39 3.73
N THR A 141 -7.47 11.41 3.02
CA THR A 141 -8.91 11.32 2.73
C THR A 141 -9.76 11.38 4.00
N LEU A 142 -9.33 10.67 5.06
CA LEU A 142 -10.04 10.61 6.34
C LEU A 142 -9.86 11.89 7.16
N ALA A 143 -8.63 12.43 7.20
CA ALA A 143 -8.28 13.58 8.01
C ALA A 143 -8.87 14.90 7.47
N GLU A 144 -8.71 15.18 6.17
CA GLU A 144 -9.13 16.44 5.56
C GLU A 144 -10.65 16.65 5.61
N GLY A 145 -11.42 15.57 5.50
CA GLY A 145 -12.88 15.63 5.71
C GLY A 145 -13.27 16.16 7.09
N LEU A 146 -12.49 15.83 8.10
CA LEU A 146 -12.67 16.30 9.49
C LEU A 146 -12.18 17.74 9.73
N GLY A 147 -11.50 18.36 8.76
CA GLY A 147 -10.85 19.65 8.93
C GLY A 147 -9.49 19.57 9.64
N VAL A 148 -8.90 18.38 9.69
CA VAL A 148 -7.55 18.13 10.19
C VAL A 148 -6.54 18.56 9.12
N VAL A 149 -5.47 19.21 9.53
CA VAL A 149 -4.35 19.58 8.65
C VAL A 149 -3.44 18.37 8.47
N VAL A 150 -3.14 18.02 7.22
CA VAL A 150 -2.22 16.92 6.94
C VAL A 150 -0.87 17.49 6.50
N LYS A 151 0.21 17.10 7.21
CA LYS A 151 1.58 17.40 6.84
C LYS A 151 2.32 16.12 6.49
N ASP A 152 3.15 16.20 5.46
CA ASP A 152 3.92 15.05 4.97
C ASP A 152 5.33 15.04 5.57
N TYR A 153 5.81 13.83 5.89
CA TYR A 153 7.22 13.56 6.11
C TYR A 153 7.73 12.61 5.02
N ASN A 154 8.95 12.83 4.52
CA ASN A 154 9.47 12.10 3.37
C ASN A 154 9.95 10.70 3.74
N LEU A 155 9.74 9.77 2.80
CA LEU A 155 10.45 8.50 2.72
C LEU A 155 11.55 8.63 1.66
N LEU A 156 12.71 8.04 1.94
CA LEU A 156 13.94 8.18 1.14
C LEU A 156 14.15 6.95 0.24
N PRO A 157 13.88 7.04 -1.08
CA PRO A 157 14.02 5.89 -1.98
C PRO A 157 15.44 5.31 -2.01
N GLU A 158 16.47 6.16 -1.89
CA GLU A 158 17.89 5.77 -1.83
C GLU A 158 18.26 5.03 -0.52
N ARG A 159 17.37 5.04 0.48
CA ARG A 159 17.48 4.29 1.74
C ARG A 159 16.36 3.25 1.88
N ASN A 160 15.95 2.62 0.79
CA ASN A 160 14.85 1.66 0.77
C ASN A 160 13.56 2.18 1.41
N TRP A 161 13.26 3.46 1.18
CA TRP A 161 12.08 4.14 1.71
C TRP A 161 12.03 4.28 3.24
N GLU A 162 13.19 4.31 3.91
CA GLU A 162 13.24 4.72 5.31
C GLU A 162 12.69 6.14 5.50
N VAL A 163 12.15 6.40 6.68
CA VAL A 163 11.67 7.74 7.07
C VAL A 163 12.86 8.70 7.20
N ASP A 164 12.73 9.88 6.63
CA ASP A 164 13.60 11.01 6.94
C ASP A 164 13.28 11.49 8.37
N LEU A 165 14.06 11.01 9.35
CA LEU A 165 13.83 11.29 10.78
C LEU A 165 14.03 12.77 11.13
N GLU A 166 14.94 13.46 10.44
CA GLU A 166 15.18 14.88 10.65
C GLU A 166 13.98 15.71 10.18
N MET A 167 13.46 15.38 9.00
CA MET A 167 12.26 16.02 8.49
C MET A 167 11.04 15.68 9.35
N LEU A 168 10.88 14.42 9.78
CA LEU A 168 9.79 14.02 10.67
C LEU A 168 9.77 14.88 11.93
N GLU A 169 10.92 15.03 12.58
CA GLU A 169 11.03 15.85 13.79
C GLU A 169 10.75 17.34 13.51
N ALA A 170 11.26 17.86 12.40
CA ALA A 170 11.04 19.26 11.99
C ALA A 170 9.56 19.57 11.64
N CYS A 171 8.76 18.55 11.27
CA CYS A 171 7.33 18.71 10.99
C CYS A 171 6.45 18.80 12.24
N ILE A 172 6.99 18.41 13.41
CA ILE A 172 6.24 18.38 14.68
C ILE A 172 6.12 19.80 15.26
N ASP A 173 4.90 20.17 15.65
CA ASP A 173 4.59 21.41 16.33
C ASP A 173 3.51 21.19 17.42
N GLU A 174 3.09 22.25 18.09
CA GLU A 174 2.08 22.22 19.17
C GLU A 174 0.69 21.72 18.68
N GLN A 175 0.41 21.78 17.39
CA GLN A 175 -0.84 21.31 16.81
C GLN A 175 -0.75 19.83 16.36
N THR A 176 0.42 19.21 16.41
CA THR A 176 0.61 17.83 15.99
C THR A 176 -0.06 16.86 16.95
N ALA A 177 -1.10 16.18 16.46
CA ALA A 177 -1.94 15.27 17.25
C ALA A 177 -1.48 13.81 17.17
N ALA A 178 -0.96 13.36 16.02
CA ALA A 178 -0.48 12.00 15.82
C ALA A 178 0.47 11.87 14.62
N ILE A 179 1.27 10.80 14.63
CA ILE A 179 2.11 10.36 13.51
C ILE A 179 1.53 9.04 12.98
N VAL A 180 1.27 8.94 11.68
CA VAL A 180 0.91 7.68 11.02
C VAL A 180 2.19 6.98 10.57
N VAL A 181 2.40 5.74 10.97
CA VAL A 181 3.50 4.87 10.51
C VAL A 181 2.91 3.68 9.79
N ASN A 182 3.26 3.46 8.52
CA ASN A 182 2.80 2.32 7.73
C ASN A 182 3.94 1.34 7.46
N ASN A 183 3.92 0.20 8.11
CA ASN A 183 4.97 -0.82 8.04
C ASN A 183 4.41 -2.25 8.17
N PRO A 184 4.61 -3.12 7.16
CA PRO A 184 5.19 -2.87 5.83
C PRO A 184 4.38 -1.88 4.99
N SER A 185 5.05 -1.18 4.07
CA SER A 185 4.52 0.04 3.45
C SER A 185 3.71 -0.20 2.17
N ASN A 186 2.63 0.56 2.02
CA ASN A 186 1.96 0.86 0.77
C ASN A 186 2.15 2.37 0.47
N PRO A 187 2.80 2.78 -0.63
CA PRO A 187 3.06 2.02 -1.87
C PRO A 187 4.44 1.37 -1.99
N CYS A 188 5.34 1.56 -1.03
CA CYS A 188 6.78 1.35 -1.23
C CYS A 188 7.22 -0.12 -1.16
N GLY A 189 6.50 -0.98 -0.45
CA GLY A 189 6.94 -2.35 -0.16
C GLY A 189 8.11 -2.42 0.82
N SER A 190 8.47 -1.32 1.47
CA SER A 190 9.53 -1.28 2.49
C SER A 190 9.12 -1.97 3.78
N VAL A 191 10.11 -2.54 4.46
CA VAL A 191 9.99 -3.11 5.80
C VAL A 191 11.04 -2.45 6.68
N TYR A 192 10.60 -1.72 7.71
CA TYR A 192 11.53 -0.98 8.55
C TYR A 192 12.29 -1.91 9.49
N THR A 193 13.60 -1.72 9.58
CA THR A 193 14.44 -2.42 10.53
C THR A 193 14.09 -2.03 11.96
N ARG A 194 14.42 -2.91 12.91
CA ARG A 194 14.27 -2.60 14.34
C ARG A 194 14.94 -1.29 14.72
N ALA A 195 16.14 -1.05 14.21
CA ALA A 195 16.90 0.18 14.50
C ALA A 195 16.18 1.43 13.99
N HIS A 196 15.61 1.37 12.77
CA HIS A 196 14.88 2.48 12.17
C HIS A 196 13.56 2.76 12.92
N LEU A 197 12.81 1.72 13.31
CA LEU A 197 11.60 1.88 14.13
C LEU A 197 11.90 2.52 15.49
N LEU A 198 13.03 2.17 16.11
CA LEU A 198 13.48 2.82 17.35
C LEU A 198 13.76 4.30 17.13
N GLY A 199 14.35 4.71 16.00
CA GLY A 199 14.54 6.12 15.65
C GLY A 199 13.23 6.89 15.54
N ILE A 200 12.20 6.30 14.91
CA ILE A 200 10.85 6.89 14.83
C ILE A 200 10.24 7.04 16.23
N LEU A 201 10.34 6.00 17.06
CA LEU A 201 9.85 6.02 18.43
C LEU A 201 10.56 7.06 19.29
N GLU A 202 11.86 7.27 19.07
CA GLU A 202 12.64 8.28 19.77
C GLU A 202 12.18 9.71 19.47
N VAL A 203 11.88 9.99 18.19
CA VAL A 203 11.28 11.27 17.77
C VAL A 203 9.90 11.44 18.42
N ALA A 204 9.04 10.42 18.37
CA ALA A 204 7.72 10.46 18.97
C ALA A 204 7.75 10.66 20.50
N ALA A 205 8.65 9.96 21.19
CA ALA A 205 8.83 10.05 22.64
C ALA A 205 9.32 11.42 23.09
N ARG A 206 10.32 11.99 22.42
CA ARG A 206 10.84 13.33 22.74
C ARG A 206 9.76 14.40 22.63
N ASN A 207 8.91 14.28 21.60
CA ASN A 207 7.88 15.27 21.30
C ASN A 207 6.51 14.94 21.91
N LYS A 208 6.37 13.81 22.61
CA LYS A 208 5.13 13.34 23.27
C LYS A 208 3.96 13.19 22.29
N VAL A 209 4.24 12.76 21.07
CA VAL A 209 3.23 12.55 20.02
C VAL A 209 2.92 11.06 19.89
N PRO A 210 1.64 10.62 19.96
CA PRO A 210 1.25 9.23 19.80
C PRO A 210 1.36 8.76 18.34
N ILE A 211 1.44 7.43 18.17
CA ILE A 211 1.54 6.80 16.86
C ILE A 211 0.24 6.07 16.50
N ILE A 212 -0.23 6.26 15.26
CA ILE A 212 -1.18 5.38 14.58
C ILE A 212 -0.35 4.47 13.67
N ALA A 213 -0.25 3.19 14.02
CA ALA A 213 0.50 2.21 13.25
C ALA A 213 -0.46 1.47 12.28
N ASP A 214 -0.33 1.73 10.98
CA ASP A 214 -0.99 0.94 9.94
C ASP A 214 -0.15 -0.29 9.64
N GLU A 215 -0.52 -1.40 10.27
CA GLU A 215 0.16 -2.69 10.22
C GLU A 215 -0.67 -3.73 9.44
N ILE A 216 -1.48 -3.30 8.45
CA ILE A 216 -2.34 -4.19 7.66
C ILE A 216 -1.55 -5.26 6.88
N TYR A 217 -0.25 -5.04 6.67
CA TYR A 217 0.69 -5.97 6.06
C TYR A 217 1.59 -6.67 7.12
N ASP A 218 1.16 -6.78 8.37
CA ASP A 218 1.87 -7.46 9.44
C ASP A 218 2.36 -8.85 8.98
N HIS A 219 3.61 -9.19 9.28
CA HIS A 219 4.24 -10.45 8.83
C HIS A 219 4.22 -10.72 7.30
N PHE A 220 3.80 -9.77 6.49
CA PHE A 220 3.81 -9.87 5.03
C PHE A 220 5.15 -9.36 4.50
N VAL A 221 6.22 -10.07 4.88
CA VAL A 221 7.62 -9.74 4.63
C VAL A 221 8.32 -10.86 3.87
N PHE A 222 9.25 -10.48 2.99
CA PHE A 222 9.98 -11.43 2.15
C PHE A 222 11.06 -12.17 2.95
N GLU A 223 11.53 -13.29 2.41
CA GLU A 223 12.60 -14.06 3.03
C GLU A 223 13.83 -13.19 3.30
N GLY A 224 14.42 -13.36 4.48
CA GLY A 224 15.53 -12.53 4.94
C GLY A 224 15.15 -11.20 5.58
N GLN A 225 13.87 -10.84 5.60
CA GLN A 225 13.35 -9.65 6.30
C GLN A 225 12.64 -10.03 7.60
N GLU A 226 12.70 -9.16 8.58
CA GLU A 226 12.04 -9.36 9.87
C GLU A 226 11.00 -8.27 10.13
N TYR A 227 9.76 -8.67 10.42
CA TYR A 227 8.71 -7.76 10.84
C TYR A 227 8.78 -7.51 12.35
N HIS A 228 8.74 -6.24 12.73
CA HIS A 228 8.60 -5.82 14.11
C HIS A 228 7.33 -4.96 14.26
N ALA A 229 6.40 -5.39 15.11
CA ALA A 229 5.29 -4.53 15.52
C ALA A 229 5.88 -3.33 16.30
N ILE A 230 5.61 -2.10 15.86
CA ILE A 230 6.24 -0.91 16.46
C ILE A 230 5.95 -0.79 17.97
N ALA A 231 4.73 -1.16 18.38
CA ALA A 231 4.33 -1.18 19.79
C ALA A 231 5.16 -2.14 20.66
N SER A 232 5.84 -3.13 20.07
CA SER A 232 6.70 -4.06 20.80
C SER A 232 8.06 -3.49 21.16
N LEU A 233 8.41 -2.33 20.60
CA LEU A 233 9.73 -1.71 20.75
C LEU A 233 9.71 -0.50 21.70
N THR A 234 8.57 -0.18 22.30
CA THR A 234 8.44 0.96 23.22
C THR A 234 7.68 0.60 24.47
N ASP A 235 8.10 1.19 25.58
CA ASP A 235 7.36 1.19 26.85
C ASP A 235 6.80 2.59 27.16
N GLU A 236 7.11 3.60 26.34
CA GLU A 236 6.77 5.00 26.57
C GLU A 236 5.72 5.54 25.62
N VAL A 237 5.92 5.32 24.30
CA VAL A 237 5.05 5.89 23.26
C VAL A 237 3.74 5.13 23.19
N PRO A 238 2.57 5.79 23.37
CA PRO A 238 1.28 5.13 23.17
C PRO A 238 1.03 4.92 21.68
N VAL A 239 0.60 3.70 21.31
CA VAL A 239 0.39 3.28 19.92
C VAL A 239 -1.01 2.70 19.72
N LEU A 240 -1.73 3.21 18.72
CA LEU A 240 -2.92 2.57 18.17
C LEU A 240 -2.52 1.77 16.93
N SER A 241 -2.43 0.44 17.05
CA SER A 241 -2.10 -0.42 15.90
C SER A 241 -3.36 -0.86 15.18
N CYS A 242 -3.37 -0.69 13.85
CA CYS A 242 -4.47 -1.02 12.95
C CYS A 242 -4.10 -2.24 12.10
N GLY A 243 -4.92 -3.29 12.15
CA GLY A 243 -4.71 -4.52 11.40
C GLY A 243 -6.00 -5.10 10.85
N GLY A 244 -5.93 -6.31 10.27
CA GLY A 244 -7.12 -6.98 9.75
C GLY A 244 -6.83 -8.19 8.87
N LEU A 245 -7.91 -8.86 8.44
CA LEU A 245 -7.83 -10.03 7.55
C LEU A 245 -7.56 -9.67 6.09
N THR A 246 -7.68 -8.41 5.73
CA THR A 246 -7.76 -7.90 4.34
C THR A 246 -6.64 -8.43 3.44
N LYS A 247 -5.39 -8.38 3.91
CA LYS A 247 -4.22 -8.64 3.07
C LYS A 247 -3.62 -10.02 3.33
N ARG A 248 -3.21 -10.29 4.56
CA ARG A 248 -2.54 -11.52 4.93
C ARG A 248 -3.41 -12.77 4.73
N PHE A 249 -4.73 -12.64 4.93
CA PHE A 249 -5.68 -13.76 4.78
C PHE A 249 -6.40 -13.77 3.42
N LEU A 250 -6.09 -12.86 2.52
CA LEU A 250 -6.64 -12.75 1.17
C LEU A 250 -8.17 -12.62 1.10
N VAL A 251 -8.77 -11.90 2.06
CA VAL A 251 -10.24 -11.69 2.12
C VAL A 251 -10.63 -10.20 2.26
N PRO A 252 -10.21 -9.34 1.32
CA PRO A 252 -10.46 -7.89 1.41
C PRO A 252 -11.95 -7.54 1.45
N GLY A 253 -12.79 -8.32 0.78
CA GLY A 253 -14.23 -8.10 0.71
C GLY A 253 -14.99 -8.42 1.99
N TRP A 254 -14.38 -9.15 2.95
CA TRP A 254 -15.05 -9.53 4.21
C TRP A 254 -15.10 -8.40 5.22
N ARG A 255 -14.39 -7.31 4.99
CA ARG A 255 -14.41 -6.11 5.83
C ARG A 255 -14.22 -6.40 7.31
N MET A 256 -13.16 -7.14 7.68
CA MET A 256 -12.77 -7.39 9.07
C MET A 256 -11.40 -6.79 9.34
N GLY A 257 -11.35 -5.89 10.32
CA GLY A 257 -10.14 -5.27 10.85
C GLY A 257 -10.28 -5.01 12.35
N TRP A 258 -9.24 -4.46 12.94
CA TRP A 258 -9.18 -4.17 14.37
C TRP A 258 -8.24 -3.03 14.69
N ILE A 259 -8.46 -2.45 15.86
CA ILE A 259 -7.52 -1.58 16.56
C ILE A 259 -7.03 -2.35 17.77
N THR A 260 -5.72 -2.34 18.03
CA THR A 260 -5.16 -2.70 19.33
C THR A 260 -4.60 -1.45 20.01
N ILE A 261 -4.99 -1.25 21.29
CA ILE A 261 -4.59 -0.09 22.09
C ILE A 261 -3.37 -0.50 22.92
N ASN A 262 -2.20 -0.06 22.51
CA ASN A 262 -0.92 -0.31 23.18
C ASN A 262 -0.52 0.91 24.01
N ASP A 263 -0.85 0.87 25.30
CA ASP A 263 -0.69 2.02 26.21
C ASP A 263 -0.30 1.56 27.60
N ARG A 264 1.02 1.49 27.87
CA ARG A 264 1.55 1.00 29.14
C ARG A 264 1.51 2.03 30.27
N ASN A 265 1.39 3.30 29.90
CA ASN A 265 1.40 4.41 30.86
C ASN A 265 0.02 5.02 31.09
N ASN A 266 -1.05 4.38 30.57
CA ASN A 266 -2.44 4.81 30.70
C ASN A 266 -2.69 6.23 30.14
N VAL A 267 -1.93 6.63 29.11
CA VAL A 267 -2.06 7.93 28.43
C VAL A 267 -3.42 8.03 27.71
N PHE A 268 -3.86 6.92 27.11
CA PHE A 268 -5.14 6.84 26.35
C PHE A 268 -6.36 6.51 27.21
N GLU A 269 -6.18 6.07 28.48
CA GLU A 269 -7.22 5.46 29.29
C GLU A 269 -8.42 6.40 29.54
N GLN A 270 -8.17 7.67 29.84
CA GLN A 270 -9.21 8.57 30.28
C GLN A 270 -10.09 9.07 29.13
N GLU A 271 -9.54 9.34 27.96
CA GLU A 271 -10.23 10.02 26.87
C GLU A 271 -10.22 9.20 25.56
N VAL A 272 -9.05 8.80 25.06
CA VAL A 272 -8.94 8.16 23.75
C VAL A 272 -9.65 6.81 23.72
N ARG A 273 -9.48 5.96 24.73
CA ARG A 273 -10.17 4.69 24.84
C ARG A 273 -11.69 4.86 24.85
N LYS A 274 -12.20 5.79 25.65
CA LYS A 274 -13.64 6.11 25.69
C LYS A 274 -14.13 6.70 24.36
N GLY A 275 -13.31 7.57 23.74
CA GLY A 275 -13.59 8.14 22.43
C GLY A 275 -13.71 7.05 21.36
N LEU A 276 -12.78 6.11 21.28
CA LEU A 276 -12.83 4.98 20.35
C LEU A 276 -14.07 4.10 20.57
N GLN A 277 -14.43 3.81 21.83
CA GLN A 277 -15.66 3.09 22.16
C GLN A 277 -16.92 3.83 21.71
N SER A 278 -16.99 5.13 21.93
CA SER A 278 -18.11 5.97 21.48
C SER A 278 -18.20 6.03 19.96
N LEU A 279 -17.07 6.19 19.28
CA LEU A 279 -17.00 6.22 17.82
C LEU A 279 -17.42 4.88 17.19
N SER A 280 -17.09 3.74 17.82
CA SER A 280 -17.52 2.43 17.34
C SER A 280 -19.05 2.27 17.29
N GLN A 281 -19.78 3.05 18.09
CA GLN A 281 -21.25 3.05 18.10
C GLN A 281 -21.87 3.72 16.88
N ARG A 282 -21.13 4.52 16.11
CA ARG A 282 -21.64 5.21 14.90
C ARG A 282 -22.11 4.24 13.82
N ILE A 283 -21.52 3.05 13.75
CA ILE A 283 -21.86 1.99 12.78
C ILE A 283 -22.32 0.70 13.46
N ILE A 284 -22.47 0.70 14.79
CA ILE A 284 -22.93 -0.44 15.60
C ILE A 284 -22.05 -1.68 15.43
N GLY A 285 -20.74 -1.48 15.25
CA GLY A 285 -19.75 -2.54 15.12
C GLY A 285 -19.60 -3.12 13.71
N SER A 286 -18.72 -4.10 13.57
CA SER A 286 -18.42 -4.79 12.31
C SER A 286 -19.31 -6.03 12.10
N ASN A 287 -19.15 -6.68 10.94
CA ASN A 287 -19.93 -7.87 10.55
C ASN A 287 -19.79 -9.02 11.57
N THR A 288 -20.88 -9.38 12.26
CA THR A 288 -20.92 -10.38 13.34
C THR A 288 -20.64 -11.80 12.86
N LEU A 289 -21.01 -12.14 11.62
CA LEU A 289 -20.73 -13.45 11.05
C LEU A 289 -19.22 -13.69 10.92
N VAL A 290 -18.48 -12.68 10.41
CA VAL A 290 -17.02 -12.76 10.31
C VAL A 290 -16.37 -12.69 11.69
N GLN A 291 -16.94 -11.94 12.64
CA GLN A 291 -16.49 -11.96 14.04
C GLN A 291 -16.57 -13.35 14.64
N GLY A 292 -17.68 -14.08 14.41
CA GLY A 292 -17.85 -15.44 14.91
C GLY A 292 -16.87 -16.46 14.32
N ALA A 293 -16.38 -16.20 13.09
CA ALA A 293 -15.36 -17.01 12.44
C ALA A 293 -13.92 -16.64 12.86
N LEU A 294 -13.71 -15.42 13.35
CA LEU A 294 -12.38 -14.84 13.58
C LEU A 294 -11.49 -15.69 14.50
N PRO A 295 -11.97 -16.26 15.64
CA PRO A 295 -11.15 -17.13 16.47
C PRO A 295 -10.59 -18.35 15.73
N SER A 296 -11.42 -18.99 14.89
CA SER A 296 -11.02 -20.15 14.08
C SER A 296 -10.04 -19.74 12.98
N ILE A 297 -10.30 -18.64 12.28
CA ILE A 297 -9.42 -18.11 11.22
C ILE A 297 -8.02 -17.86 11.77
N LEU A 298 -7.91 -17.12 12.87
CA LEU A 298 -6.61 -16.74 13.44
C LEU A 298 -5.85 -17.94 14.05
N ALA A 299 -6.56 -18.97 14.53
CA ALA A 299 -5.93 -20.12 15.16
C ALA A 299 -5.56 -21.24 14.17
N ASN A 300 -6.35 -21.43 13.10
CA ASN A 300 -6.29 -22.64 12.28
C ASN A 300 -5.77 -22.42 10.85
N THR A 301 -5.55 -21.16 10.42
CA THR A 301 -4.91 -20.92 9.11
C THR A 301 -3.49 -21.47 9.15
N PRO A 302 -3.13 -22.41 8.27
CA PRO A 302 -1.85 -23.09 8.34
C PRO A 302 -0.69 -22.13 7.97
N PRO A 303 0.47 -22.26 8.65
CA PRO A 303 1.65 -21.42 8.32
C PRO A 303 2.09 -21.52 6.85
N SER A 304 1.95 -22.72 6.23
CA SER A 304 2.27 -22.93 4.81
C SER A 304 1.50 -22.00 3.88
N PHE A 305 0.23 -21.71 4.17
CA PHE A 305 -0.58 -20.77 3.39
C PHE A 305 0.10 -19.40 3.26
N PHE A 306 0.65 -18.88 4.36
CA PHE A 306 1.33 -17.59 4.37
C PHE A 306 2.66 -17.68 3.62
N THR A 307 3.44 -18.74 3.84
CA THR A 307 4.72 -18.97 3.16
C THR A 307 4.52 -19.09 1.65
N ASP A 308 3.56 -19.91 1.21
CA ASP A 308 3.29 -20.13 -0.21
C ASP A 308 2.84 -18.81 -0.89
N THR A 309 1.98 -18.04 -0.22
CA THR A 309 1.55 -16.72 -0.73
C THR A 309 2.73 -15.76 -0.88
N LEU A 310 3.60 -15.68 0.12
CA LEU A 310 4.76 -14.79 0.12
C LEU A 310 5.78 -15.22 -0.93
N THR A 311 6.00 -16.53 -1.11
CA THR A 311 6.91 -17.06 -2.14
C THR A 311 6.52 -16.59 -3.54
N VAL A 312 5.22 -16.64 -3.86
CA VAL A 312 4.72 -16.16 -5.16
C VAL A 312 4.96 -14.64 -5.32
N ILE A 313 4.67 -13.85 -4.30
CA ILE A 313 4.78 -12.39 -4.38
C ILE A 313 6.26 -11.97 -4.43
N GLN A 314 7.13 -12.62 -3.67
CA GLN A 314 8.56 -12.36 -3.69
C GLN A 314 9.18 -12.72 -5.06
N ALA A 315 8.86 -13.88 -5.63
CA ALA A 315 9.32 -14.27 -6.97
C ALA A 315 8.86 -13.24 -8.03
N ASN A 316 7.62 -12.76 -7.93
CA ASN A 316 7.11 -11.69 -8.79
C ASN A 316 7.88 -10.37 -8.60
N ALA A 317 8.25 -10.01 -7.37
CA ALA A 317 9.06 -8.83 -7.08
C ALA A 317 10.45 -8.93 -7.71
N GLU A 318 11.13 -10.05 -7.49
CA GLU A 318 12.48 -10.32 -8.02
C GLU A 318 12.49 -10.30 -9.55
N MET A 319 11.53 -10.97 -10.18
CA MET A 319 11.37 -10.98 -11.62
C MET A 319 11.13 -9.57 -12.18
N SER A 320 10.16 -8.84 -11.62
CA SER A 320 9.83 -7.50 -12.08
C SER A 320 11.00 -6.52 -11.89
N TYR A 321 11.68 -6.59 -10.74
CA TYR A 321 12.86 -5.79 -10.47
C TYR A 321 13.97 -6.09 -11.47
N SER A 322 14.25 -7.38 -11.72
CA SER A 322 15.29 -7.84 -12.66
C SER A 322 15.07 -7.33 -14.08
N VAL A 323 13.81 -7.32 -14.56
CA VAL A 323 13.47 -6.81 -15.90
C VAL A 323 13.52 -5.28 -15.94
N LEU A 324 12.87 -4.61 -14.99
CA LEU A 324 12.68 -3.16 -15.07
C LEU A 324 13.94 -2.35 -14.76
N ARG A 325 14.88 -2.89 -13.98
CA ARG A 325 16.17 -2.23 -13.70
C ARG A 325 17.08 -2.11 -14.94
N GLU A 326 16.88 -2.96 -15.93
CA GLU A 326 17.64 -2.94 -17.17
C GLU A 326 17.05 -1.96 -18.22
N VAL A 327 15.87 -1.37 -17.91
CA VAL A 327 15.20 -0.44 -18.82
C VAL A 327 15.73 0.97 -18.61
N PRO A 328 16.37 1.60 -19.61
CA PRO A 328 16.87 2.96 -19.50
C PRO A 328 15.75 3.96 -19.11
N GLY A 329 16.01 4.79 -18.13
CA GLY A 329 15.05 5.78 -17.63
C GLY A 329 14.08 5.23 -16.57
N LEU A 330 14.17 3.95 -16.18
CA LEU A 330 13.43 3.38 -15.04
C LEU A 330 14.37 3.09 -13.85
N CYS A 331 13.89 3.38 -12.66
CA CYS A 331 14.61 3.19 -11.38
C CYS A 331 13.71 2.43 -10.38
N PRO A 332 13.54 1.10 -10.54
CA PRO A 332 12.77 0.32 -9.57
C PRO A 332 13.50 0.24 -8.23
N VAL A 333 12.74 0.32 -7.13
CA VAL A 333 13.24 0.05 -5.77
C VAL A 333 12.75 -1.33 -5.35
N MET A 334 13.69 -2.25 -5.04
CA MET A 334 13.35 -3.62 -4.65
C MET A 334 12.54 -3.62 -3.35
N PRO A 335 11.31 -4.15 -3.35
CA PRO A 335 10.51 -4.24 -2.13
C PRO A 335 11.04 -5.31 -1.17
N GLN A 336 10.74 -5.13 0.09
CA GLN A 336 11.11 -6.05 1.18
C GLN A 336 9.90 -6.79 1.75
N GLY A 337 8.69 -6.38 1.35
CA GLY A 337 7.42 -6.95 1.80
C GLY A 337 6.22 -6.28 1.16
N ALA A 338 5.05 -6.42 1.78
CA ALA A 338 3.76 -6.04 1.24
C ALA A 338 3.52 -6.67 -0.15
N MET A 339 2.85 -5.97 -1.06
CA MET A 339 2.50 -6.51 -2.38
C MET A 339 2.69 -5.48 -3.50
N TYR A 340 3.62 -4.54 -3.30
CA TYR A 340 3.82 -3.41 -4.21
C TYR A 340 5.31 -3.16 -4.48
N MET A 341 5.59 -2.59 -5.65
CA MET A 341 6.89 -2.02 -5.97
C MET A 341 6.71 -0.62 -6.57
N MET A 342 7.50 0.32 -6.11
CA MET A 342 7.62 1.65 -6.71
C MET A 342 8.76 1.64 -7.73
N VAL A 343 8.46 2.19 -8.91
CA VAL A 343 9.41 2.33 -10.02
C VAL A 343 9.55 3.81 -10.35
N GLY A 344 10.73 4.37 -10.15
CA GLY A 344 11.06 5.73 -10.55
C GLY A 344 11.07 5.85 -12.08
N VAL A 345 10.59 6.99 -12.61
CA VAL A 345 10.62 7.32 -14.02
C VAL A 345 11.43 8.61 -14.19
N GLU A 346 12.60 8.50 -14.79
CA GLU A 346 13.44 9.65 -15.12
C GLU A 346 12.81 10.43 -16.28
N MET A 347 11.94 11.36 -15.96
CA MET A 347 11.17 12.10 -16.97
C MET A 347 12.06 12.80 -18.03
N ALA A 348 13.30 13.16 -17.67
CA ALA A 348 14.27 13.70 -18.62
C ALA A 348 14.66 12.71 -19.73
N SER A 349 14.57 11.41 -19.46
CA SER A 349 14.81 10.34 -20.42
C SER A 349 13.64 10.13 -21.39
N PHE A 350 12.46 10.72 -21.11
CA PHE A 350 11.24 10.60 -21.91
C PHE A 350 10.67 11.96 -22.33
N PRO A 351 11.35 12.72 -23.21
CA PRO A 351 11.02 14.12 -23.50
C PRO A 351 9.65 14.34 -24.15
N ALA A 352 9.04 13.30 -24.72
CA ALA A 352 7.69 13.34 -25.28
C ALA A 352 6.59 13.16 -24.23
N LEU A 353 6.93 12.82 -22.97
CA LEU A 353 6.02 12.61 -21.87
C LEU A 353 6.07 13.77 -20.88
N LYS A 354 4.90 14.21 -20.41
CA LYS A 354 4.80 15.41 -19.55
C LYS A 354 5.08 15.12 -18.07
N ASN A 355 4.62 13.99 -17.56
CA ASN A 355 4.70 13.56 -16.16
C ASN A 355 4.31 12.08 -16.04
N ASP A 356 4.33 11.53 -14.81
CA ASP A 356 3.95 10.16 -14.49
C ASP A 356 2.50 9.79 -14.85
N LEU A 357 1.59 10.74 -14.83
CA LEU A 357 0.21 10.50 -15.28
C LEU A 357 0.15 10.30 -16.80
N ASP A 358 0.79 11.18 -17.59
CA ASP A 358 0.87 11.05 -19.06
C ASP A 358 1.62 9.77 -19.46
N PHE A 359 2.66 9.37 -18.69
CA PHE A 359 3.32 8.08 -18.84
C PHE A 359 2.32 6.93 -18.72
N VAL A 360 1.52 6.91 -17.65
CA VAL A 360 0.51 5.86 -17.41
C VAL A 360 -0.59 5.88 -18.46
N GLU A 361 -1.08 7.05 -18.85
CA GLU A 361 -2.12 7.22 -19.87
C GLU A 361 -1.70 6.63 -21.22
N ARG A 362 -0.47 6.95 -21.65
CA ARG A 362 0.07 6.39 -22.89
C ARG A 362 0.40 4.91 -22.77
N LEU A 363 0.91 4.45 -21.65
CA LEU A 363 1.17 3.04 -21.41
C LEU A 363 -0.14 2.20 -21.53
N ILE A 364 -1.27 2.75 -21.05
CA ILE A 364 -2.58 2.10 -21.25
C ILE A 364 -2.96 2.09 -22.73
N SER A 365 -2.85 3.22 -23.43
CA SER A 365 -3.31 3.32 -24.82
C SER A 365 -2.44 2.53 -25.80
N GLU A 366 -1.14 2.42 -25.55
CA GLU A 366 -0.20 1.76 -26.46
C GLU A 366 0.06 0.29 -26.10
N GLU A 367 -0.01 -0.05 -24.81
CA GLU A 367 0.41 -1.36 -24.29
C GLU A 367 -0.68 -2.09 -23.49
N SER A 368 -1.79 -1.45 -23.20
CA SER A 368 -2.84 -2.00 -22.31
C SER A 368 -2.29 -2.46 -20.95
N VAL A 369 -1.35 -1.71 -20.38
CA VAL A 369 -0.82 -1.93 -19.03
C VAL A 369 -1.19 -0.75 -18.15
N PHE A 370 -1.81 -1.02 -17.01
CA PHE A 370 -2.27 0.04 -16.10
C PHE A 370 -1.55 -0.03 -14.75
N CYS A 371 -0.57 0.83 -14.53
CA CYS A 371 0.07 1.11 -13.25
C CYS A 371 -0.60 2.30 -12.55
N LEU A 372 -0.44 2.46 -11.23
CA LEU A 372 -0.84 3.71 -10.58
C LEU A 372 0.29 4.75 -10.68
N PRO A 373 0.01 6.00 -11.13
CA PRO A 373 0.99 7.07 -11.12
C PRO A 373 1.35 7.47 -9.69
N GLY A 374 2.59 7.84 -9.45
CA GLY A 374 3.12 8.25 -8.15
C GLY A 374 2.41 9.47 -7.57
N LYS A 375 1.83 10.31 -8.44
CA LYS A 375 0.95 11.41 -8.06
C LYS A 375 -0.22 10.96 -7.15
N CYS A 376 -0.70 9.71 -7.26
CA CYS A 376 -1.71 9.16 -6.35
C CYS A 376 -1.25 9.09 -4.89
N PHE A 377 0.06 9.07 -4.67
CA PHE A 377 0.73 8.92 -3.37
C PHE A 377 1.48 10.20 -2.97
N ASP A 378 1.14 11.30 -3.62
CA ASP A 378 1.80 12.61 -3.47
C ASP A 378 3.32 12.59 -3.78
N PHE A 379 3.75 11.65 -4.65
CA PHE A 379 5.15 11.43 -5.00
C PHE A 379 5.31 11.28 -6.53
N PRO A 380 5.33 12.40 -7.28
CA PRO A 380 5.38 12.39 -8.74
C PRO A 380 6.67 11.76 -9.28
N ASN A 381 6.66 11.43 -10.58
CA ASN A 381 7.74 10.77 -11.31
C ASN A 381 8.03 9.34 -10.86
N TYR A 382 7.03 8.68 -10.31
CA TYR A 382 7.03 7.25 -9.99
C TYR A 382 5.76 6.59 -10.54
N VAL A 383 5.81 5.26 -10.66
CA VAL A 383 4.64 4.42 -10.83
C VAL A 383 4.67 3.30 -9.80
N ARG A 384 3.49 2.91 -9.30
CA ARG A 384 3.34 1.75 -8.43
C ARG A 384 2.81 0.57 -9.23
N ILE A 385 3.46 -0.59 -9.11
CA ILE A 385 2.99 -1.86 -9.65
C ILE A 385 2.57 -2.81 -8.53
N VAL A 386 1.56 -3.64 -8.81
CA VAL A 386 1.06 -4.67 -7.89
C VAL A 386 1.69 -6.02 -8.24
N LEU A 387 2.15 -6.73 -7.24
CA LEU A 387 2.93 -7.98 -7.37
C LEU A 387 2.08 -9.26 -7.22
N THR A 388 0.76 -9.14 -7.03
CA THR A 388 -0.15 -10.27 -6.85
C THR A 388 -0.74 -10.81 -8.16
N VAL A 389 -0.28 -10.29 -9.28
CA VAL A 389 -0.66 -10.71 -10.63
C VAL A 389 -0.04 -12.08 -10.96
N PRO A 390 -0.68 -12.97 -11.73
CA PRO A 390 -0.07 -14.21 -12.19
C PRO A 390 1.27 -13.96 -12.89
N ASP A 391 2.29 -14.79 -12.61
CA ASP A 391 3.67 -14.63 -13.08
C ASP A 391 3.77 -14.32 -14.58
N GLN A 392 3.09 -15.09 -15.42
CA GLN A 392 3.14 -14.89 -16.87
C GLN A 392 2.57 -13.54 -17.31
N GLN A 393 1.47 -13.08 -16.65
CA GLN A 393 0.88 -11.79 -16.98
C GLN A 393 1.77 -10.64 -16.49
N LEU A 394 2.38 -10.80 -15.31
CA LEU A 394 3.26 -9.78 -14.76
C LEU A 394 4.55 -9.64 -15.60
N ARG A 395 5.12 -10.75 -16.05
CA ARG A 395 6.28 -10.79 -16.97
C ARG A 395 5.94 -10.10 -18.29
N GLU A 396 4.78 -10.43 -18.87
CA GLU A 396 4.28 -9.78 -20.08
C GLU A 396 4.10 -8.27 -19.87
N ALA A 397 3.54 -7.86 -18.75
CA ALA A 397 3.39 -6.43 -18.43
C ALA A 397 4.77 -5.73 -18.33
N CYS A 398 5.75 -6.33 -17.67
CA CYS A 398 7.11 -5.79 -17.58
C CYS A 398 7.78 -5.66 -18.95
N ASN A 399 7.62 -6.65 -19.83
CA ASN A 399 8.12 -6.59 -21.20
C ASN A 399 7.46 -5.45 -22.01
N ARG A 400 6.13 -5.31 -21.91
CA ARG A 400 5.40 -4.20 -22.57
C ARG A 400 5.82 -2.83 -22.05
N ILE A 401 6.10 -2.71 -20.74
CA ILE A 401 6.67 -1.48 -20.16
C ILE A 401 8.05 -1.21 -20.77
N ALA A 402 8.91 -2.23 -20.89
CA ALA A 402 10.23 -2.10 -21.50
C ALA A 402 10.14 -1.65 -22.98
N ASP A 403 9.26 -2.27 -23.77
CA ASP A 403 9.03 -1.91 -25.18
C ASP A 403 8.49 -0.48 -25.31
N PHE A 404 7.58 -0.07 -24.45
CA PHE A 404 7.06 1.30 -24.38
C PHE A 404 8.20 2.28 -24.08
N CYS A 405 9.00 2.03 -23.06
CA CYS A 405 10.13 2.86 -22.70
C CYS A 405 11.15 2.95 -23.84
N ALA A 406 11.47 1.86 -24.50
CA ALA A 406 12.41 1.84 -25.62
C ALA A 406 11.96 2.74 -26.78
N ARG A 407 10.65 2.80 -27.08
CA ARG A 407 10.10 3.67 -28.13
C ARG A 407 10.10 5.15 -27.74
N HIS A 408 9.90 5.47 -26.48
CA HIS A 408 9.76 6.85 -26.00
C HIS A 408 11.04 7.43 -25.39
N HIS A 409 12.10 6.64 -25.25
CA HIS A 409 13.38 7.10 -24.72
C HIS A 409 14.08 8.11 -25.68
N ALA A 410 14.76 9.09 -25.11
CA ALA A 410 15.44 10.16 -25.85
C ALA A 410 16.40 9.66 -26.95
N SER A 411 17.07 8.52 -26.72
CA SER A 411 17.96 7.89 -27.72
C SER A 411 17.23 7.41 -28.97
N ALA A 412 15.98 6.91 -28.85
CA ALA A 412 15.17 6.52 -29.99
C ALA A 412 14.77 7.74 -30.85
N HIS A 413 14.43 8.86 -30.20
CA HIS A 413 14.12 10.11 -30.88
C HIS A 413 15.35 10.71 -31.61
N ALA A 414 16.54 10.62 -31.03
CA ALA A 414 17.78 11.06 -31.65
C ALA A 414 18.11 10.26 -32.91
N LEU A 415 17.91 8.93 -32.90
CA LEU A 415 18.07 8.07 -34.07
C LEU A 415 17.04 8.38 -35.17
N ALA A 416 15.78 8.61 -34.82
CA ALA A 416 14.72 8.95 -35.77
C ALA A 416 15.01 10.33 -36.46
N HIS A 417 15.47 11.32 -35.71
CA HIS A 417 15.89 12.62 -36.26
C HIS A 417 17.17 12.53 -37.13
N ALA A 418 18.09 11.64 -36.81
CA ALA A 418 19.27 11.39 -37.62
C ALA A 418 18.91 10.76 -38.98
N HIS A 419 17.91 9.85 -39.02
CA HIS A 419 17.40 9.26 -40.25
C HIS A 419 16.57 10.25 -41.12
N THR A 420 15.86 11.20 -40.50
CA THR A 420 15.07 12.20 -41.24
C THR A 420 15.93 13.33 -41.81
N ASN A 421 17.06 13.66 -41.17
CA ASN A 421 18.01 14.65 -41.64
C ASN A 421 19.13 14.08 -42.54
N GLY A 422 19.16 12.77 -42.74
CA GLY A 422 20.18 12.04 -43.51
C GLY A 422 19.93 11.92 -44.99
N HIS A 423 19.02 12.71 -45.58
CA HIS A 423 18.79 12.73 -47.05
C HIS A 423 19.55 13.87 -47.72
N VAL A 424 20.79 14.17 -47.31
CA VAL A 424 21.79 14.83 -48.15
C VAL A 424 23.20 14.38 -47.71
N ASN A 425 23.90 13.74 -48.68
CA ASN A 425 25.30 13.35 -48.71
C ASN A 425 25.68 11.98 -48.07
N GLY A 426 25.99 11.08 -49.02
CA GLY A 426 26.48 9.74 -48.75
C GLY A 426 27.81 9.69 -48.00
N SER A 427 27.86 8.79 -47.09
CA SER A 427 28.96 7.87 -46.85
C SER A 427 28.43 6.67 -46.09
N VAL A 428 28.35 5.54 -46.78
CA VAL A 428 28.13 4.22 -46.19
C VAL A 428 29.41 3.86 -45.46
N CYS A 429 29.40 3.81 -44.15
CA CYS A 429 30.27 3.01 -43.27
C CYS A 429 30.02 3.43 -41.81
N GLU A 430 29.26 2.59 -41.08
CA GLU A 430 29.37 2.37 -39.64
C GLU A 430 28.16 1.62 -39.05
N ALA A 431 27.06 1.47 -39.80
CA ALA A 431 25.85 0.77 -39.30
C ALA A 431 25.97 -0.77 -39.32
N GLU A 432 26.89 -1.35 -40.07
CA GLU A 432 27.13 -2.81 -40.14
C GLU A 432 27.95 -3.36 -38.96
N ALA A 433 28.68 -2.51 -38.24
CA ALA A 433 29.54 -2.95 -37.12
C ALA A 433 28.76 -3.17 -35.82
N PHE A 434 27.57 -2.56 -35.67
CA PHE A 434 26.76 -2.67 -34.44
C PHE A 434 25.82 -3.89 -34.48
N ASN A 435 25.22 -4.19 -35.63
CA ASN A 435 24.39 -5.39 -35.80
C ASN A 435 25.18 -6.70 -35.69
N ASN A 436 26.44 -6.72 -36.17
CA ASN A 436 27.32 -7.89 -36.04
C ASN A 436 27.82 -8.17 -34.60
N LYS A 437 27.70 -7.19 -33.68
CA LYS A 437 28.05 -7.42 -32.26
C LYS A 437 26.88 -8.00 -31.47
N VAL A 438 25.64 -7.68 -31.82
CA VAL A 438 24.43 -8.18 -31.16
C VAL A 438 24.15 -9.64 -31.59
N GLU A 439 24.32 -9.95 -32.91
CA GLU A 439 24.18 -11.34 -33.37
C GLU A 439 25.28 -12.27 -32.82
N LYS A 440 26.54 -11.80 -32.63
CA LYS A 440 27.59 -12.62 -32.04
C LYS A 440 27.46 -12.87 -30.54
N ALA A 441 26.78 -11.97 -29.80
CA ALA A 441 26.48 -12.19 -28.38
C ALA A 441 25.34 -13.22 -28.17
N LEU A 442 24.36 -13.28 -29.09
CA LEU A 442 23.26 -14.26 -29.04
C LEU A 442 23.67 -15.69 -29.48
N VAL A 443 24.76 -15.87 -30.26
CA VAL A 443 25.22 -17.17 -30.73
C VAL A 443 26.13 -17.86 -29.70
N VAL A 444 26.77 -17.11 -28.81
CA VAL A 444 27.69 -17.69 -27.78
C VAL A 444 26.95 -18.30 -26.59
N GLU A 445 25.70 -17.89 -26.32
CA GLU A 445 24.89 -18.45 -25.22
C GLU A 445 24.12 -19.74 -25.58
N VAL A 446 24.03 -20.09 -26.87
CA VAL A 446 23.28 -21.30 -27.29
C VAL A 446 24.20 -22.56 -27.40
N GLU A 447 25.52 -22.37 -27.44
CA GLU A 447 26.48 -23.52 -27.54
C GLU A 447 27.03 -24.04 -26.19
N SER A 448 26.65 -23.42 -25.05
CA SER A 448 27.15 -23.85 -23.72
C SER A 448 26.14 -24.70 -22.90
N VAL A 449 25.06 -25.21 -23.51
CA VAL A 449 24.06 -26.06 -22.83
C VAL A 449 23.91 -27.44 -23.47
N SER A 450 24.95 -27.92 -24.20
CA SER A 450 24.98 -29.31 -24.65
C SER A 450 26.39 -29.89 -24.47
N GLU A 451 26.75 -30.16 -23.21
CA GLU A 451 27.68 -31.27 -22.82
C GLU A 451 27.35 -31.66 -21.37
#